data_8276d800f725622cdc92dd62fbd74fc8
#
_entry.id   8276d800f725622cdc92dd62fbd74fc8
#
_cell.length_a   1.000
_cell.length_b   1.000
_cell.length_c   1.000
_cell.angle_alpha   90.00
_cell.angle_beta   90.00
_cell.angle_gamma   90.00
#
_symmetry.space_group_name_H-M   'P 1'
#
loop_
_entity.id
_entity.type
_entity.pdbx_description
1 polymer ?
#
loop_
_entity_poly.entity_id
_entity_poly.type
_entity_poly.pdbx_seq_one_letter_code
_entity_poly.pdbx_strand_id
1 'polypeptide(L)'
;MARAFVSPTTTRFLWRELAPFYHLPLRPMPDDRLESMIAIDRPEIEGLIIHFWKSMRGSDPLPSFSPLNDDPTVAELGRHLDLMAGWTIRSAA
;
A
#
# COMPACT_ATOMS: atom_id res chain seq x y z
N MET A 1 9.06 17.22 -10.81
CA MET A 1 8.12 16.33 -10.96
C MET A 1 7.41 15.95 -9.73
N ALA A 2 6.26 16.33 -9.71
CA ALA A 2 5.48 16.01 -8.60
C ALA A 2 5.06 14.58 -8.74
N ARG A 3 5.31 13.83 -7.79
CA ARG A 3 4.81 12.50 -7.79
C ARG A 3 4.40 12.18 -6.41
N ALA A 4 3.55 11.26 -6.33
CA ALA A 4 3.14 10.80 -5.06
C ALA A 4 4.25 9.95 -4.53
N PHE A 5 4.82 10.38 -3.46
CA PHE A 5 5.83 9.59 -2.83
C PHE A 5 5.24 8.62 -1.87
N VAL A 6 5.81 7.45 -1.87
CA VAL A 6 5.53 6.43 -0.91
C VAL A 6 6.82 6.29 -0.09
N SER A 7 6.70 6.25 1.22
CA SER A 7 7.88 6.18 2.07
C SER A 7 8.70 4.93 1.77
N PRO A 8 10.00 4.95 2.04
CA PRO A 8 10.83 3.77 1.78
C PRO A 8 10.36 2.54 2.56
N THR A 9 9.87 2.73 3.78
CA THR A 9 9.37 1.61 4.57
C THR A 9 8.15 0.98 3.93
N THR A 10 7.20 1.81 3.49
CA THR A 10 6.00 1.32 2.83
C THR A 10 6.35 0.66 1.50
N THR A 11 7.28 1.25 0.76
CA THR A 11 7.71 0.68 -0.52
C THR A 11 8.29 -0.72 -0.32
N ARG A 12 9.14 -0.89 0.69
CA ARG A 12 9.72 -2.19 0.98
C ARG A 12 8.66 -3.19 1.40
N PHE A 13 7.69 -2.75 2.20
CA PHE A 13 6.59 -3.60 2.62
C PHE A 13 5.83 -4.11 1.40
N LEU A 14 5.46 -3.19 0.49
CA LEU A 14 4.69 -3.56 -0.69
C LEU A 14 5.47 -4.49 -1.61
N TRP A 15 6.74 -4.21 -1.83
CA TRP A 15 7.56 -5.08 -2.67
C TRP A 15 7.62 -6.49 -2.10
N ARG A 16 7.74 -6.61 -0.79
CA ARG A 16 7.80 -7.91 -0.15
C ARG A 16 6.47 -8.65 -0.21
N GLU A 17 5.38 -7.92 0.11
CA GLU A 17 4.08 -8.57 0.18
C GLU A 17 3.49 -8.86 -1.19
N LEU A 18 3.82 -8.06 -2.18
CA LEU A 18 3.29 -8.26 -3.53
C LEU A 18 4.15 -9.17 -4.37
N ALA A 19 5.34 -9.49 -3.93
CA ALA A 19 6.25 -10.33 -4.69
C ALA A 19 5.64 -11.63 -5.18
N PRO A 20 4.83 -12.35 -4.38
CA PRO A 20 4.26 -13.61 -4.85
C PRO A 20 3.32 -13.46 -6.04
N PHE A 21 2.83 -12.26 -6.31
CA PHE A 21 1.91 -12.02 -7.41
C PHE A 21 2.61 -11.62 -8.70
N TYR A 22 3.94 -11.54 -8.66
CA TYR A 22 4.74 -11.15 -9.82
C TYR A 22 5.67 -12.28 -10.20
N HIS A 23 6.01 -12.33 -11.49
CA HIS A 23 6.99 -13.29 -11.98
C HIS A 23 8.32 -12.58 -12.16
N LEU A 24 9.39 -13.17 -11.65
CA LEU A 24 10.69 -12.59 -11.79
C LEU A 24 11.03 -12.44 -13.27
N PRO A 25 11.70 -11.35 -13.65
CA PRO A 25 12.30 -10.30 -12.81
C PRO A 25 11.38 -9.12 -12.53
N LEU A 26 10.09 -9.27 -12.76
CA LEU A 26 9.14 -8.17 -12.60
C LEU A 26 8.99 -7.82 -11.13
N ARG A 27 8.71 -6.56 -10.89
CA ARG A 27 8.45 -6.07 -9.55
C ARG A 27 7.30 -5.08 -9.59
N PRO A 28 6.68 -4.78 -8.45
CA PRO A 28 5.55 -3.85 -8.42
C PRO A 28 5.93 -2.48 -8.95
N MET A 29 5.11 -1.97 -9.85
CA MET A 29 5.27 -0.65 -10.41
C MET A 29 4.15 0.25 -9.92
N PRO A 30 4.40 1.57 -9.79
CA PRO A 30 3.39 2.47 -9.23
C PRO A 30 2.04 2.44 -9.93
N ASP A 31 2.05 2.25 -11.23
CA ASP A 31 0.83 2.30 -12.02
C ASP A 31 0.12 0.98 -12.18
N ASP A 32 0.65 -0.08 -11.60
CA ASP A 32 0.03 -1.40 -11.71
C ASP A 32 -1.28 -1.42 -10.94
N ARG A 33 -2.34 -1.89 -11.58
CA ARG A 33 -3.64 -2.02 -10.96
C ARG A 33 -3.73 -3.34 -10.22
N LEU A 34 -4.16 -3.28 -8.98
CA LEU A 34 -4.12 -4.47 -8.12
C LEU A 34 -5.10 -5.54 -8.56
N GLU A 35 -6.33 -5.17 -8.92
CA GLU A 35 -7.30 -6.16 -9.33
C GLU A 35 -7.19 -6.55 -10.79
N SER A 36 -7.17 -5.56 -11.68
CA SER A 36 -7.24 -5.86 -13.11
C SER A 36 -5.91 -6.30 -13.69
N MET A 37 -4.79 -5.90 -13.12
CA MET A 37 -3.49 -6.25 -13.67
C MET A 37 -2.78 -7.34 -12.89
N ILE A 38 -2.96 -7.37 -11.56
CA ILE A 38 -2.24 -8.32 -10.72
C ILE A 38 -3.15 -9.40 -10.14
N ALA A 39 -4.45 -9.20 -10.26
CA ALA A 39 -5.45 -10.16 -9.81
C ALA A 39 -5.48 -10.32 -8.28
N ILE A 40 -5.27 -9.22 -7.57
CA ILE A 40 -5.41 -9.19 -6.12
C ILE A 40 -6.78 -8.60 -5.81
N ASP A 41 -7.64 -9.37 -5.17
CA ASP A 41 -9.01 -8.90 -4.94
C ASP A 41 -9.09 -8.05 -3.68
N ARG A 42 -10.26 -7.46 -3.46
CA ARG A 42 -10.47 -6.53 -2.36
C ARG A 42 -10.17 -7.14 -0.99
N PRO A 43 -10.63 -8.36 -0.67
CA PRO A 43 -10.30 -8.95 0.63
C PRO A 43 -8.80 -9.09 0.85
N GLU A 44 -8.05 -9.41 -0.20
CA GLU A 44 -6.60 -9.51 -0.09
C GLU A 44 -5.97 -8.15 0.15
N ILE A 45 -6.48 -7.12 -0.53
CA ILE A 45 -5.99 -5.76 -0.33
C ILE A 45 -6.24 -5.33 1.11
N GLU A 46 -7.42 -5.62 1.63
CA GLU A 46 -7.75 -5.27 3.01
C GLU A 46 -6.85 -6.02 4.00
N GLY A 47 -6.56 -7.26 3.69
CA GLY A 47 -5.63 -8.04 4.50
C GLY A 47 -4.24 -7.43 4.54
N LEU A 48 -3.78 -6.90 3.41
CA LEU A 48 -2.49 -6.23 3.36
C LEU A 48 -2.47 -4.98 4.23
N ILE A 49 -3.56 -4.22 4.20
CA ILE A 49 -3.68 -3.01 5.01
C ILE A 49 -3.61 -3.36 6.50
N ILE A 50 -4.34 -4.39 6.90
CA ILE A 50 -4.35 -4.83 8.28
C ILE A 50 -2.97 -5.34 8.69
N HIS A 51 -2.32 -6.09 7.83
CA HIS A 51 -1.00 -6.62 8.11
C HIS A 51 0.01 -5.49 8.27
N PHE A 52 -0.05 -4.49 7.41
CA PHE A 52 0.81 -3.32 7.50
C PHE A 52 0.61 -2.61 8.83
N TRP A 53 -0.64 -2.37 9.20
CA TRP A 53 -0.95 -1.68 10.45
C TRP A 53 -0.41 -2.44 11.65
N LYS A 54 -0.60 -3.73 11.67
CA LYS A 54 -0.13 -4.55 12.78
C LYS A 54 1.40 -4.54 12.89
N SER A 55 2.08 -4.53 11.74
CA SER A 55 3.54 -4.45 11.75
C SER A 55 4.03 -3.14 12.31
N MET A 56 3.29 -2.06 12.08
CA MET A 56 3.74 -0.73 12.46
C MET A 56 3.25 -0.32 13.83
N ARG A 57 2.06 -0.75 14.22
CA ARG A 57 1.40 -0.25 15.41
C ARG A 57 0.98 -1.33 16.39
N GLY A 58 1.25 -2.57 16.07
CA GLY A 58 0.94 -3.68 16.98
C GLY A 58 -0.55 -3.82 17.20
N SER A 59 -0.97 -3.67 18.45
CA SER A 59 -2.36 -3.88 18.80
C SER A 59 -3.19 -2.61 18.79
N ASP A 60 -2.64 -1.49 18.33
CA ASP A 60 -3.43 -0.26 18.24
C ASP A 60 -4.62 -0.47 17.32
N PRO A 61 -5.76 0.20 17.63
CA PRO A 61 -6.93 0.06 16.75
C PRO A 61 -6.64 0.60 15.36
N LEU A 62 -7.21 -0.07 14.37
CA LEU A 62 -7.07 0.36 12.99
C LEU A 62 -7.84 1.68 12.82
N PRO A 63 -7.19 2.73 12.30
CA PRO A 63 -7.89 4.00 12.12
C PRO A 63 -8.89 3.92 10.97
N SER A 64 -9.85 4.83 11.00
CA SER A 64 -10.82 4.97 9.92
C SER A 64 -10.26 5.91 8.88
N PHE A 65 -10.27 5.47 7.64
CA PHE A 65 -9.84 6.30 6.52
C PHE A 65 -10.83 6.16 5.39
N SER A 66 -10.75 7.08 4.46
CA SER A 66 -11.55 6.98 3.25
C SER A 66 -11.22 5.68 2.54
N PRO A 67 -12.22 5.01 1.99
CA PRO A 67 -11.94 3.77 1.29
C PRO A 67 -11.09 4.02 0.06
N LEU A 68 -10.32 3.00 -0.31
CA LEU A 68 -9.59 3.05 -1.56
C LEU A 68 -10.56 3.00 -2.73
N ASN A 69 -10.10 3.53 -3.86
CA ASN A 69 -10.84 3.41 -5.09
C ASN A 69 -11.01 1.95 -5.47
N ASP A 70 -11.96 1.68 -6.34
CA ASP A 70 -12.05 0.37 -6.96
C ASP A 70 -10.81 0.17 -7.82
N ASP A 71 -10.23 -1.01 -7.79
CA ASP A 71 -9.06 -1.35 -8.57
C ASP A 71 -7.92 -0.33 -8.40
N PRO A 72 -7.45 -0.12 -7.16
CA PRO A 72 -6.41 0.87 -6.93
C PRO A 72 -5.08 0.44 -7.52
N THR A 73 -4.22 1.43 -7.77
CA THR A 73 -2.85 1.13 -8.18
C THR A 73 -1.97 0.86 -6.97
N VAL A 74 -0.78 0.32 -7.24
CA VAL A 74 0.22 0.12 -6.18
C VAL A 74 0.53 1.44 -5.49
N ALA A 75 0.67 2.53 -6.26
CA ALA A 75 0.95 3.84 -5.68
C ALA A 75 -0.19 4.32 -4.80
N GLU A 76 -1.43 4.08 -5.23
CA GLU A 76 -2.58 4.49 -4.43
C GLU A 76 -2.64 3.74 -3.11
N LEU A 77 -2.37 2.44 -3.15
CA LEU A 77 -2.30 1.67 -1.92
C LEU A 77 -1.17 2.17 -1.03
N GLY A 78 -0.02 2.44 -1.63
CA GLY A 78 1.13 2.95 -0.87
C GLY A 78 0.83 4.26 -0.16
N ARG A 79 0.18 5.20 -0.87
CA ARG A 79 -0.19 6.47 -0.26
C ARG A 79 -1.19 6.28 0.87
N HIS A 80 -2.13 5.36 0.69
CA HIS A 80 -3.10 5.05 1.72
C HIS A 80 -2.40 4.56 2.99
N LEU A 81 -1.43 3.67 2.83
CA LEU A 81 -0.67 3.15 3.97
C LEU A 81 0.17 4.25 4.62
N ASP A 82 0.77 5.12 3.83
CA ASP A 82 1.54 6.24 4.39
C ASP A 82 0.65 7.18 5.20
N LEU A 83 -0.54 7.46 4.71
CA LEU A 83 -1.48 8.30 5.44
C LEU A 83 -1.89 7.65 6.76
N MET A 84 -2.13 6.35 6.73
CA MET A 84 -2.46 5.62 7.96
C MET A 84 -1.34 5.75 8.98
N ALA A 85 -0.10 5.64 8.53
CA ALA A 85 1.04 5.74 9.41
C ALA A 85 1.35 7.17 9.85
N GLY A 86 0.73 8.15 9.18
CA GLY A 86 0.96 9.55 9.51
C GLY A 86 2.23 10.13 8.93
N TRP A 87 2.94 9.38 8.10
CA TRP A 87 4.23 9.85 7.60
C TRP A 87 4.11 11.03 6.68
N THR A 88 3.14 10.98 5.78
CA THR A 88 2.96 12.07 4.82
C THR A 88 2.57 13.36 5.52
N ILE A 89 1.68 13.25 6.49
CA ILE A 89 1.23 14.40 7.25
C ILE A 89 2.40 15.00 8.02
N ARG A 90 3.19 14.14 8.63
CA ARG A 90 4.33 14.59 9.41
C ARG A 90 5.35 15.27 8.53
N SER A 91 5.57 14.77 7.34
CA SER A 91 6.51 15.36 6.41
C SER A 91 6.06 16.72 5.93
N ALA A 92 4.77 16.94 5.83
CA ALA A 92 4.24 18.21 5.38
C ALA A 92 4.38 19.29 6.44
N ALA A 93 4.44 18.90 7.68
CA ALA A 93 4.63 19.86 8.74
C ALA A 93 6.04 20.37 8.78
#